data_87129e9f948c22ee0f32b4f1cf977a6b
#
_entry.id   87129e9f948c22ee0f32b4f1cf977a6b
#
_cell.length_a   1.000
_cell.length_b   1.000
_cell.length_c   1.000
_cell.angle_alpha   90.00
_cell.angle_beta   90.00
_cell.angle_gamma   90.00
#
_symmetry.space_group_name_H-M   'P 1'
#
loop_
_entity.id
_entity.type
_entity.pdbx_description
1 polymer ?
#
loop_
_entity_poly.entity_id
_entity_poly.type
_entity_poly.pdbx_seq_one_letter_code
_entity_poly.pdbx_strand_id
1 'polypeptide(L)'
;MESKAIYGKMANILKETKAITKSEKNQQQGFKFRGIDNVMNELHELFAKYEVFILQEVKSYTTENRPTKSGGTNTYTRATITFKYMTTDGSYVETTNVGEAMDSGDKGMNKAMSIALKYSLLQMLLIPTEEQKDPDAITPEETDFKQMAMSEISRARTTDELMVVWTNYSSLQSDKEFVTAMTAKKTAIKNGL
;
A
#
# COMPACT_ATOMS: atom_id res chain seq x y z
N MET A 1 -32.51 -25.66 8.62
CA MET A 1 -32.05 -24.42 7.94
C MET A 1 -31.65 -24.82 6.53
N GLU A 2 -32.39 -24.35 5.51
CA GLU A 2 -31.93 -24.54 4.12
C GLU A 2 -30.57 -23.88 3.94
N SER A 3 -29.61 -24.65 3.42
CA SER A 3 -28.27 -24.14 3.13
C SER A 3 -28.40 -23.17 1.94
N LYS A 4 -27.99 -21.91 2.14
CA LYS A 4 -27.97 -20.93 1.05
C LYS A 4 -27.00 -21.39 -0.03
N ALA A 5 -27.45 -21.39 -1.30
CA ALA A 5 -26.65 -21.89 -2.42
C ALA A 5 -25.29 -21.21 -2.55
N ILE A 6 -25.20 -19.94 -2.19
CA ILE A 6 -23.94 -19.16 -2.26
C ILE A 6 -22.79 -19.80 -1.48
N TYR A 7 -23.03 -20.43 -0.32
CA TYR A 7 -21.94 -21.01 0.49
C TYR A 7 -21.25 -22.17 -0.24
N GLY A 8 -22.05 -23.06 -0.87
CA GLY A 8 -21.50 -24.17 -1.65
C GLY A 8 -20.73 -23.69 -2.89
N LYS A 9 -21.27 -22.68 -3.58
CA LYS A 9 -20.63 -22.07 -4.75
C LYS A 9 -19.29 -21.38 -4.39
N MET A 10 -19.27 -20.59 -3.34
CA MET A 10 -18.04 -19.95 -2.86
C MET A 10 -16.99 -20.96 -2.39
N ALA A 11 -17.43 -22.04 -1.71
CA ALA A 11 -16.54 -23.13 -1.31
C ALA A 11 -15.91 -23.86 -2.52
N ASN A 12 -16.65 -24.01 -3.60
CA ASN A 12 -16.15 -24.62 -4.83
C ASN A 12 -15.19 -23.68 -5.57
N ILE A 13 -15.50 -22.38 -5.64
CA ILE A 13 -14.56 -21.37 -6.18
C ILE A 13 -13.25 -21.41 -5.38
N LEU A 14 -13.31 -21.39 -4.05
CA LEU A 14 -12.13 -21.47 -3.20
C LEU A 14 -11.27 -22.71 -3.47
N LYS A 15 -11.90 -23.90 -3.64
CA LYS A 15 -11.19 -25.15 -3.92
C LYS A 15 -10.47 -25.15 -5.27
N GLU A 16 -11.07 -24.52 -6.28
CA GLU A 16 -10.50 -24.50 -7.64
C GLU A 16 -9.59 -23.30 -7.90
N THR A 17 -9.61 -22.30 -7.01
CA THR A 17 -8.73 -21.11 -7.14
C THR A 17 -7.28 -21.53 -6.98
N LYS A 18 -6.46 -21.22 -7.99
CA LYS A 18 -5.02 -21.45 -7.99
C LYS A 18 -4.26 -20.25 -7.42
N ALA A 19 -2.97 -20.47 -7.14
CA ALA A 19 -2.07 -19.37 -6.78
C ALA A 19 -1.99 -18.37 -7.96
N ILE A 20 -2.11 -17.08 -7.62
CA ILE A 20 -1.96 -16.01 -8.62
C ILE A 20 -0.59 -15.38 -8.41
N THR A 21 0.26 -15.41 -9.44
CA THR A 21 1.61 -14.86 -9.40
C THR A 21 1.63 -13.34 -9.38
N LYS A 22 2.68 -12.77 -8.77
CA LYS A 22 2.97 -11.34 -8.87
C LYS A 22 3.72 -11.08 -10.17
N SER A 23 3.02 -10.78 -11.25
CA SER A 23 3.58 -10.57 -12.59
C SER A 23 3.89 -9.11 -12.91
N GLU A 24 3.21 -8.16 -12.27
CA GLU A 24 3.41 -6.74 -12.51
C GLU A 24 4.53 -6.18 -11.64
N LYS A 25 5.33 -5.26 -12.22
CA LYS A 25 6.43 -4.58 -11.53
C LYS A 25 6.13 -3.10 -11.36
N ASN A 26 6.22 -2.60 -10.13
CA ASN A 26 6.21 -1.18 -9.87
C ASN A 26 7.52 -0.57 -10.36
N GLN A 27 7.45 0.26 -11.40
CA GLN A 27 8.61 0.87 -12.07
C GLN A 27 9.39 1.83 -11.15
N GLN A 28 8.71 2.47 -10.20
CA GLN A 28 9.33 3.47 -9.31
C GLN A 28 9.98 2.82 -8.06
N GLN A 29 9.36 1.77 -7.53
CA GLN A 29 9.78 1.14 -6.27
C GLN A 29 10.38 -0.25 -6.46
N GLY A 30 10.35 -0.81 -7.69
CA GLY A 30 11.03 -2.04 -8.08
C GLY A 30 10.40 -3.35 -7.59
N PHE A 31 9.34 -3.32 -6.77
CA PHE A 31 8.69 -4.54 -6.29
C PHE A 31 7.66 -5.09 -7.27
N LYS A 32 7.43 -6.41 -7.21
CA LYS A 32 6.39 -7.08 -7.99
C LYS A 32 5.06 -7.09 -7.21
N PHE A 33 3.95 -6.87 -7.91
CA PHE A 33 2.61 -6.92 -7.35
C PHE A 33 1.62 -7.64 -8.26
N ARG A 34 0.44 -7.97 -7.73
CA ARG A 34 -0.69 -8.47 -8.51
C ARG A 34 -1.57 -7.29 -8.89
N GLY A 35 -1.75 -7.06 -10.19
CA GLY A 35 -2.76 -6.14 -10.68
C GLY A 35 -4.16 -6.68 -10.43
N ILE A 36 -5.16 -5.79 -10.41
CA ILE A 36 -6.57 -6.21 -10.34
C ILE A 36 -6.95 -7.04 -11.56
N ASP A 37 -6.43 -6.69 -12.74
CA ASP A 37 -6.75 -7.38 -13.99
C ASP A 37 -6.30 -8.84 -13.95
N ASN A 38 -5.12 -9.14 -13.39
CA ASN A 38 -4.65 -10.51 -13.23
C ASN A 38 -5.57 -11.31 -12.31
N VAL A 39 -6.03 -10.71 -11.20
CA VAL A 39 -6.96 -11.36 -10.27
C VAL A 39 -8.31 -11.62 -10.94
N MET A 40 -8.83 -10.64 -11.68
CA MET A 40 -10.11 -10.77 -12.39
C MET A 40 -10.04 -11.82 -13.49
N ASN A 41 -8.97 -11.84 -14.29
CA ASN A 41 -8.80 -12.82 -15.37
C ASN A 41 -8.74 -14.26 -14.84
N GLU A 42 -8.00 -14.49 -13.75
CA GLU A 42 -7.91 -15.84 -13.14
C GLU A 42 -9.22 -16.30 -12.51
N LEU A 43 -10.03 -15.38 -11.98
CA LEU A 43 -11.27 -15.73 -11.29
C LEU A 43 -12.50 -15.72 -12.18
N HIS A 44 -12.45 -15.06 -13.34
CA HIS A 44 -13.62 -14.88 -14.22
C HIS A 44 -14.30 -16.20 -14.58
N GLU A 45 -13.53 -17.18 -15.06
CA GLU A 45 -14.05 -18.49 -15.46
C GLU A 45 -14.69 -19.24 -14.28
N LEU A 46 -14.12 -19.14 -13.07
CA LEU A 46 -14.66 -19.78 -11.89
C LEU A 46 -15.96 -19.13 -11.44
N PHE A 47 -16.01 -17.80 -11.43
CA PHE A 47 -17.22 -17.06 -11.08
C PHE A 47 -18.35 -17.31 -12.07
N ALA A 48 -18.05 -17.36 -13.38
CA ALA A 48 -18.99 -17.72 -14.42
C ALA A 48 -19.47 -19.18 -14.27
N LYS A 49 -18.57 -20.14 -14.07
CA LYS A 49 -18.88 -21.56 -13.89
C LYS A 49 -19.83 -21.80 -12.72
N TYR A 50 -19.63 -21.09 -11.62
CA TYR A 50 -20.44 -21.24 -10.41
C TYR A 50 -21.58 -20.23 -10.32
N GLU A 51 -21.83 -19.45 -11.37
CA GLU A 51 -22.91 -18.46 -11.46
C GLU A 51 -22.90 -17.49 -10.25
N VAL A 52 -21.70 -17.01 -9.88
CA VAL A 52 -21.51 -16.00 -8.84
C VAL A 52 -21.13 -14.70 -9.51
N PHE A 53 -21.77 -13.62 -9.11
CA PHE A 53 -21.45 -12.26 -9.57
C PHE A 53 -21.28 -11.32 -8.39
N ILE A 54 -20.60 -10.19 -8.63
CA ILE A 54 -20.25 -9.24 -7.58
C ILE A 54 -21.00 -7.95 -7.81
N LEU A 55 -21.75 -7.52 -6.79
CA LEU A 55 -22.28 -6.15 -6.70
C LEU A 55 -21.43 -5.35 -5.72
N GLN A 56 -21.14 -4.11 -6.06
CA GLN A 56 -20.37 -3.22 -5.21
C GLN A 56 -21.18 -1.97 -4.84
N GLU A 57 -21.03 -1.53 -3.59
CA GLU A 57 -21.65 -0.34 -3.05
C GLU A 57 -20.63 0.51 -2.31
N VAL A 58 -20.44 1.75 -2.74
CA VAL A 58 -19.60 2.72 -2.03
C VAL A 58 -20.37 3.22 -0.81
N LYS A 59 -19.92 2.84 0.38
CA LYS A 59 -20.56 3.28 1.66
C LYS A 59 -20.15 4.69 2.04
N SER A 60 -18.89 5.01 1.88
CA SER A 60 -18.34 6.34 2.16
C SER A 60 -17.01 6.53 1.43
N TYR A 61 -16.63 7.78 1.24
CA TYR A 61 -15.29 8.11 0.78
C TYR A 61 -14.83 9.45 1.33
N THR A 62 -13.52 9.64 1.34
CA THR A 62 -12.87 10.92 1.65
C THR A 62 -11.81 11.21 0.63
N THR A 63 -11.55 12.49 0.39
CA THR A 63 -10.45 12.96 -0.45
C THR A 63 -9.62 13.96 0.30
N GLU A 64 -8.30 13.87 0.14
CA GLU A 64 -7.32 14.80 0.73
C GLU A 64 -6.35 15.26 -0.37
N ASN A 65 -6.22 16.56 -0.54
CA ASN A 65 -5.30 17.15 -1.49
C ASN A 65 -3.97 17.48 -0.79
N ARG A 66 -2.87 16.99 -1.34
CA ARG A 66 -1.52 17.28 -0.85
C ARG A 66 -0.67 17.92 -1.96
N PRO A 67 -0.03 19.07 -1.68
CA PRO A 67 0.87 19.69 -2.65
C PRO A 67 2.09 18.81 -2.91
N THR A 68 2.57 18.84 -4.15
CA THR A 68 3.82 18.16 -4.52
C THR A 68 5.00 19.15 -4.50
N LYS A 69 6.20 18.61 -4.37
CA LYS A 69 7.44 19.44 -4.43
C LYS A 69 7.61 20.19 -5.76
N SER A 70 6.98 19.71 -6.82
CA SER A 70 7.02 20.34 -8.16
C SER A 70 5.89 21.34 -8.40
N GLY A 71 5.11 21.74 -7.38
CA GLY A 71 4.05 22.72 -7.48
C GLY A 71 2.70 22.18 -7.96
N GLY A 72 2.57 20.88 -8.19
CA GLY A 72 1.30 20.22 -8.49
C GLY A 72 0.54 19.80 -7.22
N THR A 73 -0.57 19.08 -7.42
CA THR A 73 -1.38 18.52 -6.33
C THR A 73 -1.63 17.04 -6.58
N ASN A 74 -1.46 16.21 -5.56
CA ASN A 74 -1.91 14.83 -5.53
C ASN A 74 -3.15 14.73 -4.66
N THR A 75 -4.18 14.06 -5.17
CA THR A 75 -5.40 13.74 -4.45
C THR A 75 -5.33 12.32 -3.93
N TYR A 76 -5.43 12.16 -2.62
CA TYR A 76 -5.55 10.86 -1.95
C TYR A 76 -7.03 10.56 -1.74
N THR A 77 -7.51 9.47 -2.32
CA THR A 77 -8.89 9.03 -2.18
C THR A 77 -8.92 7.76 -1.36
N ARG A 78 -9.67 7.77 -0.27
CA ARG A 78 -9.97 6.58 0.55
C ARG A 78 -11.45 6.30 0.47
N ALA A 79 -11.82 5.08 0.07
CA ALA A 79 -13.21 4.65 -0.07
C ALA A 79 -13.47 3.36 0.71
N THR A 80 -14.61 3.33 1.41
CA THR A 80 -15.14 2.13 2.07
C THR A 80 -16.20 1.52 1.17
N ILE A 81 -16.02 0.27 0.76
CA ILE A 81 -16.83 -0.38 -0.26
C ILE A 81 -17.29 -1.73 0.26
N THR A 82 -18.58 -2.00 0.15
CA THR A 82 -19.16 -3.32 0.39
C THR A 82 -19.31 -4.07 -0.92
N PHE A 83 -18.83 -5.30 -0.93
CA PHE A 83 -18.96 -6.24 -2.04
C PHE A 83 -19.91 -7.36 -1.65
N LYS A 84 -20.96 -7.56 -2.43
CA LYS A 84 -21.90 -8.69 -2.30
C LYS A 84 -21.60 -9.70 -3.39
N TYR A 85 -21.23 -10.91 -2.98
CA TYR A 85 -21.02 -12.06 -3.85
C TYR A 85 -22.35 -12.80 -3.91
N MET A 86 -23.05 -12.69 -5.02
CA MET A 86 -24.42 -13.17 -5.18
C MET A 86 -24.53 -14.30 -6.19
N THR A 87 -25.56 -15.12 -6.06
CA THR A 87 -25.92 -16.12 -7.07
C THR A 87 -27.40 -16.00 -7.47
N THR A 88 -27.80 -16.80 -8.45
CA THR A 88 -29.10 -16.68 -9.16
C THR A 88 -30.33 -16.89 -8.28
N ASP A 89 -30.21 -17.56 -7.13
CA ASP A 89 -31.28 -17.71 -6.15
C ASP A 89 -31.46 -16.49 -5.22
N GLY A 90 -30.62 -15.44 -5.42
CA GLY A 90 -30.61 -14.23 -4.60
C GLY A 90 -29.85 -14.36 -3.27
N SER A 91 -29.32 -15.54 -2.95
CA SER A 91 -28.46 -15.70 -1.78
C SER A 91 -27.10 -15.03 -1.99
N TYR A 92 -26.52 -14.48 -0.93
CA TYR A 92 -25.26 -13.78 -0.99
C TYR A 92 -24.47 -13.87 0.31
N VAL A 93 -23.16 -13.63 0.21
CA VAL A 93 -22.26 -13.25 1.29
C VAL A 93 -21.69 -11.88 0.98
N GLU A 94 -21.33 -11.12 2.00
CA GLU A 94 -20.76 -9.79 1.80
C GLU A 94 -19.52 -9.54 2.64
N THR A 95 -18.67 -8.65 2.16
CA THR A 95 -17.50 -8.14 2.88
C THR A 95 -17.35 -6.66 2.61
N THR A 96 -16.76 -5.95 3.56
CA THR A 96 -16.47 -4.52 3.41
C THR A 96 -14.98 -4.30 3.48
N ASN A 97 -14.42 -3.66 2.46
CA ASN A 97 -13.00 -3.37 2.34
C ASN A 97 -12.77 -1.88 2.12
N VAL A 98 -11.61 -1.40 2.56
CA VAL A 98 -11.14 -0.04 2.30
C VAL A 98 -10.13 -0.06 1.18
N GLY A 99 -10.32 0.81 0.19
CA GLY A 99 -9.33 1.08 -0.84
C GLY A 99 -8.81 2.50 -0.69
N GLU A 100 -7.51 2.66 -0.85
CA GLU A 100 -6.87 3.97 -0.88
C GLU A 100 -6.01 4.09 -2.12
N ALA A 101 -6.09 5.24 -2.80
CA ALA A 101 -5.29 5.51 -3.97
C ALA A 101 -4.92 6.99 -4.06
N MET A 102 -3.74 7.22 -4.62
CA MET A 102 -3.26 8.54 -4.98
C MET A 102 -3.39 8.74 -6.49
N ASP A 103 -3.87 9.90 -6.89
CA ASP A 103 -3.92 10.31 -8.28
C ASP A 103 -3.67 11.82 -8.42
N SER A 104 -3.03 12.22 -9.52
CA SER A 104 -2.84 13.65 -9.87
C SER A 104 -3.94 14.20 -10.78
N GLY A 105 -4.92 13.37 -11.15
CA GLY A 105 -6.03 13.71 -12.04
C GLY A 105 -7.38 13.23 -11.49
N ASP A 106 -8.22 12.65 -12.34
CA ASP A 106 -9.62 12.31 -12.07
C ASP A 106 -9.87 10.84 -11.71
N LYS A 107 -8.82 10.00 -11.65
CA LYS A 107 -8.94 8.53 -11.50
C LYS A 107 -8.80 8.01 -10.07
N GLY A 108 -8.69 8.91 -9.07
CA GLY A 108 -8.46 8.52 -7.68
C GLY A 108 -9.51 7.55 -7.14
N MET A 109 -10.80 7.82 -7.38
CA MET A 109 -11.89 6.93 -6.96
C MET A 109 -11.84 5.57 -7.66
N ASN A 110 -11.64 5.53 -8.98
CA ASN A 110 -11.57 4.29 -9.73
C ASN A 110 -10.40 3.40 -9.26
N LYS A 111 -9.24 4.00 -8.99
CA LYS A 111 -8.09 3.30 -8.40
C LYS A 111 -8.40 2.76 -7.00
N ALA A 112 -9.02 3.56 -6.14
CA ALA A 112 -9.41 3.13 -4.79
C ALA A 112 -10.39 1.95 -4.83
N MET A 113 -11.41 2.00 -5.71
CA MET A 113 -12.37 0.91 -5.92
C MET A 113 -11.67 -0.37 -6.43
N SER A 114 -10.77 -0.26 -7.38
CA SER A 114 -10.00 -1.39 -7.91
C SER A 114 -9.12 -2.05 -6.83
N ILE A 115 -8.49 -1.25 -5.97
CA ILE A 115 -7.70 -1.75 -4.85
C ILE A 115 -8.59 -2.47 -3.84
N ALA A 116 -9.73 -1.88 -3.46
CA ALA A 116 -10.67 -2.50 -2.53
C ALA A 116 -11.20 -3.85 -3.06
N LEU A 117 -11.58 -3.92 -4.34
CA LEU A 117 -12.04 -5.16 -4.98
C LEU A 117 -10.94 -6.22 -4.99
N LYS A 118 -9.72 -5.84 -5.37
CA LYS A 118 -8.59 -6.76 -5.38
C LYS A 118 -8.39 -7.41 -4.01
N TYR A 119 -8.33 -6.64 -2.95
CA TYR A 119 -8.13 -7.17 -1.60
C TYR A 119 -9.35 -7.94 -1.09
N SER A 120 -10.58 -7.54 -1.45
CA SER A 120 -11.78 -8.33 -1.17
C SER A 120 -11.66 -9.75 -1.73
N LEU A 121 -11.29 -9.89 -3.01
CA LEU A 121 -11.12 -11.19 -3.66
C LEU A 121 -9.97 -12.01 -3.07
N LEU A 122 -8.80 -11.38 -2.89
CA LEU A 122 -7.62 -12.06 -2.35
C LEU A 122 -7.86 -12.62 -0.93
N GLN A 123 -8.54 -11.85 -0.08
CA GLN A 123 -8.82 -12.23 1.31
C GLN A 123 -9.99 -13.22 1.41
N MET A 124 -11.09 -12.99 0.67
CA MET A 124 -12.25 -13.87 0.69
C MET A 124 -11.91 -15.30 0.22
N LEU A 125 -11.07 -15.42 -0.80
CA LEU A 125 -10.69 -16.71 -1.40
C LEU A 125 -9.34 -17.23 -0.87
N LEU A 126 -8.72 -16.57 0.10
CA LEU A 126 -7.42 -16.94 0.65
C LEU A 126 -6.40 -17.27 -0.43
N ILE A 127 -6.35 -16.45 -1.50
CA ILE A 127 -5.55 -16.73 -2.69
C ILE A 127 -4.07 -16.82 -2.32
N PRO A 128 -3.43 -17.99 -2.47
CA PRO A 128 -2.06 -18.16 -2.06
C PRO A 128 -1.10 -17.34 -2.93
N THR A 129 0.06 -17.03 -2.35
CA THR A 129 1.20 -16.46 -3.07
C THR A 129 2.18 -17.59 -3.31
N GLU A 130 2.77 -17.67 -4.50
CA GLU A 130 3.88 -18.61 -4.75
C GLU A 130 5.13 -18.27 -3.94
N GLU A 131 5.30 -17.00 -3.55
CA GLU A 131 6.37 -16.55 -2.67
C GLU A 131 5.88 -16.54 -1.22
N GLN A 132 6.48 -17.39 -0.37
CA GLN A 132 6.24 -17.46 1.09
C GLN A 132 6.83 -16.25 1.85
N LYS A 133 6.99 -15.10 1.23
CA LYS A 133 7.43 -13.90 1.94
C LYS A 133 6.21 -13.15 2.46
N ASP A 134 5.88 -13.43 3.71
CA ASP A 134 4.97 -12.60 4.50
C ASP A 134 5.49 -11.16 4.51
N PRO A 135 4.73 -10.18 4.00
CA PRO A 135 5.13 -8.78 4.11
C PRO A 135 5.35 -8.33 5.56
N ASP A 136 4.66 -8.95 6.52
CA ASP A 136 4.81 -8.68 7.95
C ASP A 136 6.08 -9.31 8.54
N ALA A 137 6.72 -10.25 7.83
CA ALA A 137 8.04 -10.77 8.19
C ALA A 137 9.18 -9.81 7.85
N ILE A 138 8.91 -8.78 7.04
CA ILE A 138 9.81 -7.67 6.81
C ILE A 138 9.29 -6.52 7.66
N THR A 139 9.64 -6.52 8.95
CA THR A 139 9.67 -5.26 9.69
C THR A 139 10.54 -4.33 8.82
N PRO A 140 10.05 -3.15 8.36
CA PRO A 140 10.96 -2.18 7.77
C PRO A 140 12.09 -2.05 8.80
N GLU A 141 13.34 -2.30 8.40
CA GLU A 141 14.46 -1.87 9.21
C GLU A 141 14.09 -0.44 9.61
N GLU A 142 14.00 -0.18 10.91
CA GLU A 142 13.90 1.19 11.39
C GLU A 142 14.98 1.89 10.63
N THR A 143 14.59 2.74 9.70
CA THR A 143 15.54 3.49 8.86
C THR A 143 16.40 4.14 9.91
N ASP A 144 17.68 3.75 10.02
CA ASP A 144 18.50 4.12 11.16
C ASP A 144 18.56 5.65 11.14
N PHE A 145 17.66 6.24 11.92
CA PHE A 145 17.42 7.68 11.98
C PHE A 145 18.74 8.39 12.28
N LYS A 146 19.63 7.68 13.00
CA LYS A 146 20.98 8.10 13.26
C LYS A 146 21.86 8.04 12.01
N GLN A 147 21.72 7.01 11.20
CA GLN A 147 22.49 6.86 9.97
C GLN A 147 22.10 7.91 8.92
N MET A 148 20.81 8.24 8.85
CA MET A 148 20.33 9.36 8.04
C MET A 148 20.89 10.69 8.52
N ALA A 149 20.83 10.96 9.82
CA ALA A 149 21.40 12.17 10.42
C ALA A 149 22.91 12.30 10.12
N MET A 150 23.67 11.22 10.29
CA MET A 150 25.12 11.20 10.00
C MET A 150 25.42 11.45 8.51
N SER A 151 24.60 10.93 7.62
CA SER A 151 24.69 11.19 6.17
C SER A 151 24.43 12.66 5.84
N GLU A 152 23.41 13.28 6.44
CA GLU A 152 23.12 14.70 6.24
C GLU A 152 24.22 15.61 6.82
N ILE A 153 24.77 15.30 8.01
CA ILE A 153 25.93 15.99 8.56
C ILE A 153 27.10 15.96 7.57
N SER A 154 27.38 14.80 6.98
CA SER A 154 28.51 14.65 6.06
C SER A 154 28.37 15.51 4.80
N ARG A 155 27.13 15.71 4.32
CA ARG A 155 26.79 16.47 3.12
C ARG A 155 26.68 17.98 3.34
N ALA A 156 26.49 18.43 4.57
CA ALA A 156 26.34 19.84 4.90
C ALA A 156 27.61 20.62 4.51
N ARG A 157 27.44 21.77 3.85
CA ARG A 157 28.52 22.66 3.38
C ARG A 157 28.56 24.00 4.10
N THR A 158 27.48 24.33 4.81
CA THR A 158 27.34 25.60 5.54
C THR A 158 26.89 25.33 6.97
N THR A 159 27.16 26.30 7.84
CA THR A 159 26.70 26.27 9.25
C THR A 159 25.16 26.29 9.34
N ASP A 160 24.48 26.91 8.39
CA ASP A 160 23.04 27.00 8.36
C ASP A 160 22.41 25.63 8.01
N GLU A 161 23.00 24.90 7.05
CA GLU A 161 22.60 23.52 6.74
C GLU A 161 22.78 22.59 7.96
N LEU A 162 23.88 22.75 8.71
CA LEU A 162 24.07 22.00 9.97
C LEU A 162 23.03 22.36 11.03
N MET A 163 22.58 23.62 11.10
CA MET A 163 21.52 24.02 12.02
C MET A 163 20.19 23.35 11.66
N VAL A 164 19.87 23.20 10.37
CA VAL A 164 18.70 22.46 9.89
C VAL A 164 18.78 20.99 10.33
N VAL A 165 19.92 20.34 10.16
CA VAL A 165 20.13 18.96 10.63
C VAL A 165 19.93 18.87 12.13
N TRP A 166 20.51 19.76 12.90
CA TRP A 166 20.35 19.82 14.35
C TRP A 166 18.88 19.88 14.78
N THR A 167 18.10 20.71 14.10
CA THR A 167 16.67 20.90 14.39
C THR A 167 15.84 19.68 13.97
N ASN A 168 16.10 19.11 12.78
CA ASN A 168 15.35 17.97 12.25
C ASN A 168 15.57 16.69 13.08
N TYR A 169 16.76 16.54 13.69
CA TYR A 169 17.15 15.38 14.48
C TYR A 169 17.22 15.70 15.97
N SER A 170 16.25 16.43 16.49
CA SER A 170 16.20 16.89 17.88
C SER A 170 16.28 15.75 18.91
N SER A 171 15.78 14.56 18.60
CA SER A 171 15.88 13.36 19.44
C SER A 171 17.32 12.83 19.61
N LEU A 172 18.23 13.17 18.69
CA LEU A 172 19.64 12.76 18.74
C LEU A 172 20.56 13.79 19.44
N GLN A 173 20.04 14.92 19.91
CA GLN A 173 20.85 15.97 20.54
C GLN A 173 21.54 15.54 21.85
N SER A 174 21.10 14.46 22.48
CA SER A 174 21.76 13.83 23.63
C SER A 174 22.69 12.65 23.24
N ASP A 175 22.71 12.25 21.96
CA ASP A 175 23.60 11.19 21.46
C ASP A 175 25.03 11.73 21.27
N LYS A 176 26.00 11.12 21.96
CA LYS A 176 27.40 11.58 21.95
C LYS A 176 28.04 11.55 20.57
N GLU A 177 27.73 10.54 19.76
CA GLU A 177 28.29 10.38 18.42
C GLU A 177 27.75 11.44 17.46
N PHE A 178 26.44 11.69 17.50
CA PHE A 178 25.79 12.73 16.73
C PHE A 178 26.38 14.12 17.07
N VAL A 179 26.46 14.45 18.36
CA VAL A 179 27.01 15.74 18.81
C VAL A 179 28.49 15.91 18.41
N THR A 180 29.27 14.83 18.49
CA THR A 180 30.69 14.85 18.07
C THR A 180 30.80 15.11 16.57
N ALA A 181 30.02 14.42 15.74
CA ALA A 181 29.97 14.59 14.28
C ALA A 181 29.56 16.01 13.89
N MET A 182 28.52 16.56 14.53
CA MET A 182 28.08 17.95 14.33
C MET A 182 29.16 18.96 14.63
N THR A 183 29.87 18.77 15.75
CA THR A 183 30.96 19.66 16.19
C THR A 183 32.15 19.60 15.25
N ALA A 184 32.56 18.40 14.85
CA ALA A 184 33.66 18.20 13.91
C ALA A 184 33.37 18.85 12.55
N LYS A 185 32.16 18.63 12.01
CA LYS A 185 31.75 19.21 10.73
C LYS A 185 31.65 20.72 10.77
N LYS A 186 31.12 21.30 11.87
CA LYS A 186 31.08 22.74 12.08
C LYS A 186 32.48 23.37 12.09
N THR A 187 33.44 22.69 12.71
CA THR A 187 34.84 23.13 12.72
C THR A 187 35.46 23.04 11.33
N ALA A 188 35.22 21.95 10.58
CA ALA A 188 35.71 21.81 9.22
C ALA A 188 35.19 22.93 8.30
N ILE A 189 33.88 23.18 8.32
CA ILE A 189 33.26 24.27 7.54
C ILE A 189 33.88 25.65 7.88
N LYS A 190 34.14 25.96 9.19
CA LYS A 190 34.74 27.21 9.58
C LYS A 190 36.19 27.35 9.11
N ASN A 191 36.90 26.23 8.95
CA ASN A 191 38.29 26.20 8.49
C ASN A 191 38.42 26.12 6.96
N GLY A 192 37.29 26.16 6.20
CA GLY A 192 37.30 26.14 4.75
C GLY A 192 37.59 24.74 4.15
N LEU A 193 37.37 23.66 4.91
CA LEU A 193 37.57 22.27 4.55
C LEU A 193 36.26 21.59 4.18
#